data_db40dbf2392abaf2721ffe976d9f2fde
#
_entry.id   db40dbf2392abaf2721ffe976d9f2fde
#
_cell.length_a   1.000
_cell.length_b   1.000
_cell.length_c   1.000
_cell.angle_alpha   90.00
_cell.angle_beta   90.00
_cell.angle_gamma   90.00
#
_symmetry.space_group_name_H-M   'P 1'
#
loop_
_entity.id
_entity.type
_entity.pdbx_description
1 polymer ?
#
loop_
_entity_poly.entity_id
_entity_poly.type
_entity_poly.pdbx_seq_one_letter_code
_entity_poly.pdbx_strand_id
1 'polypeptide(L)'
;MRTQGVYLITGGLGGVGLAMAEYLARTVQARLVLIGRQGLPARSEWPNHLANGGASPSLVQRIRQVMAIEALGAEVLVIAADVTQPSQMKAAVKQARARFGALHGVLHTAGVLADGVIQLKDASVAASVLAPKVQGTLALEAALADDKHAPALDFLMLFSSISAFAGLAGQIDYAAANAFLDATAQARHARGEGHTVAVDWSQWQEVGMAAELANQLGLAPDALSGEDGVEIGHPLAQQLLIDTHDERVVAARLSRARHWLLKEHQFTGGEALIPGTGYLEI
;
A
#
# COMPACT_ATOMS: atom_id res chain seq x y z
N MET A 1 16.86 3.68 -6.73
CA MET A 1 16.40 2.51 -7.54
C MET A 1 17.41 2.21 -8.61
N ARG A 2 17.62 0.94 -8.98
CA ARG A 2 18.58 0.50 -10.01
C ARG A 2 17.85 0.07 -11.27
N THR A 3 18.38 0.41 -12.45
CA THR A 3 17.89 -0.15 -13.72
C THR A 3 18.02 -1.67 -13.66
N GLN A 4 16.95 -2.39 -14.01
CA GLN A 4 16.83 -3.84 -13.88
C GLN A 4 17.11 -4.38 -12.46
N GLY A 5 16.93 -3.53 -11.44
CA GLY A 5 17.05 -3.91 -10.03
C GLY A 5 15.99 -4.96 -9.65
N VAL A 6 16.29 -5.76 -8.63
CA VAL A 6 15.40 -6.79 -8.11
C VAL A 6 14.65 -6.26 -6.90
N TYR A 7 13.33 -6.21 -6.97
CA TYR A 7 12.48 -5.68 -5.91
C TYR A 7 11.42 -6.71 -5.48
N LEU A 8 11.35 -6.97 -4.19
CA LEU A 8 10.36 -7.86 -3.58
C LEU A 8 9.23 -7.02 -3.01
N ILE A 9 7.99 -7.36 -3.37
CA ILE A 9 6.78 -6.67 -2.93
C ILE A 9 5.87 -7.67 -2.23
N THR A 10 5.73 -7.56 -0.91
CA THR A 10 4.71 -8.33 -0.17
C THR A 10 3.36 -7.67 -0.36
N GLY A 11 2.29 -8.44 -0.43
CA GLY A 11 1.01 -7.90 -0.89
C GLY A 11 1.03 -7.50 -2.37
N GLY A 12 2.01 -8.00 -3.13
CA GLY A 12 2.32 -7.59 -4.50
C GLY A 12 1.24 -7.90 -5.53
N LEU A 13 0.21 -8.68 -5.20
CA LEU A 13 -0.98 -8.93 -6.01
C LEU A 13 -2.20 -8.12 -5.55
N GLY A 14 -2.06 -7.25 -4.56
CA GLY A 14 -3.06 -6.26 -4.16
C GLY A 14 -2.94 -4.96 -4.96
N GLY A 15 -3.94 -4.09 -4.87
CA GLY A 15 -4.01 -2.86 -5.67
C GLY A 15 -2.77 -1.98 -5.54
N VAL A 16 -2.35 -1.65 -4.31
CA VAL A 16 -1.15 -0.84 -4.05
C VAL A 16 0.14 -1.54 -4.50
N GLY A 17 0.25 -2.86 -4.22
CA GLY A 17 1.41 -3.65 -4.63
C GLY A 17 1.58 -3.69 -6.15
N LEU A 18 0.50 -3.87 -6.90
CA LEU A 18 0.50 -3.85 -8.37
C LEU A 18 0.81 -2.45 -8.94
N ALA A 19 0.28 -1.38 -8.32
CA ALA A 19 0.62 -0.01 -8.72
C ALA A 19 2.13 0.28 -8.53
N MET A 20 2.71 -0.15 -7.42
CA MET A 20 4.15 -0.02 -7.20
C MET A 20 4.96 -0.89 -8.17
N ALA A 21 4.50 -2.09 -8.48
CA ALA A 21 5.12 -2.97 -9.46
C ALA A 21 5.12 -2.34 -10.86
N GLU A 22 4.00 -1.75 -11.27
CA GLU A 22 3.88 -1.02 -12.54
C GLU A 22 4.82 0.20 -12.59
N TYR A 23 4.87 0.98 -11.52
CA TYR A 23 5.80 2.11 -11.43
C TYR A 23 7.27 1.68 -11.59
N LEU A 24 7.68 0.61 -10.91
CA LEU A 24 9.04 0.08 -11.00
C LEU A 24 9.33 -0.52 -12.40
N ALA A 25 8.35 -1.13 -13.03
CA ALA A 25 8.46 -1.62 -14.40
C ALA A 25 8.70 -0.48 -15.40
N ARG A 26 7.90 0.58 -15.33
CA ARG A 26 8.02 1.77 -16.20
C ARG A 26 9.33 2.52 -16.01
N THR A 27 9.74 2.69 -14.76
CA THR A 27 10.85 3.59 -14.41
C THR A 27 12.20 2.94 -14.59
N VAL A 28 12.35 1.67 -14.20
CA VAL A 28 13.66 0.99 -14.15
C VAL A 28 13.66 -0.41 -14.77
N GLN A 29 12.58 -0.81 -15.44
CA GLN A 29 12.44 -2.16 -16.03
C GLN A 29 12.80 -3.27 -15.02
N ALA A 30 12.22 -3.16 -13.82
CA ALA A 30 12.60 -3.95 -12.66
C ALA A 30 12.38 -5.45 -12.87
N ARG A 31 13.16 -6.26 -12.14
CA ARG A 31 12.86 -7.66 -11.86
C ARG A 31 12.05 -7.72 -10.58
N LEU A 32 10.81 -8.17 -10.67
CA LEU A 32 9.83 -8.07 -9.60
C LEU A 32 9.51 -9.43 -8.99
N VAL A 33 9.52 -9.49 -7.67
CA VAL A 33 9.04 -10.64 -6.90
C VAL A 33 7.76 -10.23 -6.19
N LEU A 34 6.62 -10.71 -6.68
CA LEU A 34 5.30 -10.37 -6.13
C LEU A 34 4.84 -11.51 -5.21
N ILE A 35 4.71 -11.21 -3.93
CA ILE A 35 4.26 -12.17 -2.91
C ILE A 35 2.80 -11.91 -2.57
N GLY A 36 1.99 -12.97 -2.64
CA GLY A 36 0.59 -12.95 -2.23
C GLY A 36 0.14 -14.31 -1.72
N ARG A 37 -0.83 -14.35 -0.81
CA ARG A 37 -1.28 -15.60 -0.15
C ARG A 37 -1.73 -16.69 -1.14
N GLN A 38 -2.45 -16.32 -2.18
CA GLN A 38 -2.98 -17.29 -3.16
C GLN A 38 -2.07 -17.48 -4.38
N GLY A 39 -1.13 -16.55 -4.63
CA GLY A 39 -0.36 -16.57 -5.86
C GLY A 39 -1.21 -16.40 -7.11
N LEU A 40 -0.70 -16.94 -8.22
CA LEU A 40 -1.41 -17.09 -9.50
C LEU A 40 -1.25 -18.52 -10.00
N PRO A 41 -2.17 -19.04 -10.83
CA PRO A 41 -2.03 -20.34 -11.48
C PRO A 41 -0.78 -20.40 -12.36
N ALA A 42 -0.40 -21.60 -12.78
CA ALA A 42 0.72 -21.80 -13.69
C ALA A 42 0.53 -20.96 -14.96
N ARG A 43 1.60 -20.41 -15.50
CA ARG A 43 1.51 -19.54 -16.70
C ARG A 43 0.90 -20.22 -17.91
N SER A 44 1.10 -21.52 -18.06
CA SER A 44 0.47 -22.33 -19.11
C SER A 44 -1.06 -22.35 -19.04
N GLU A 45 -1.63 -22.05 -17.87
CA GLU A 45 -3.08 -22.05 -17.65
C GLU A 45 -3.73 -20.67 -17.89
N TRP A 46 -2.92 -19.60 -17.94
CA TRP A 46 -3.42 -18.24 -18.12
C TRP A 46 -4.30 -18.04 -19.35
N PRO A 47 -3.94 -18.56 -20.55
CA PRO A 47 -4.81 -18.43 -21.73
C PRO A 47 -6.20 -19.01 -21.49
N ASN A 48 -6.31 -20.14 -20.79
CA ASN A 48 -7.59 -20.74 -20.46
C ASN A 48 -8.41 -19.89 -19.49
N HIS A 49 -7.77 -19.31 -18.46
CA HIS A 49 -8.45 -18.41 -17.53
C HIS A 49 -8.91 -17.11 -18.18
N LEU A 50 -8.20 -16.62 -19.17
CA LEU A 50 -8.55 -15.40 -19.91
C LEU A 50 -9.65 -15.63 -20.97
N ALA A 51 -9.72 -16.83 -21.56
CA ALA A 51 -10.66 -17.17 -22.64
C ALA A 51 -12.00 -17.72 -22.11
N ASN A 52 -11.95 -18.54 -21.08
CA ASN A 52 -13.12 -19.25 -20.55
C ASN A 52 -13.64 -18.53 -19.31
N GLY A 53 -14.85 -17.99 -19.37
CA GLY A 53 -15.50 -17.22 -18.30
C GLY A 53 -15.73 -17.94 -16.96
N GLY A 54 -15.02 -19.04 -16.66
CA GLY A 54 -15.11 -19.80 -15.41
C GLY A 54 -14.16 -19.32 -14.29
N ALA A 55 -13.20 -18.45 -14.59
CA ALA A 55 -12.31 -17.89 -13.60
C ALA A 55 -12.97 -16.68 -12.88
N SER A 56 -12.64 -16.46 -11.60
CA SER A 56 -13.15 -15.27 -10.90
C SER A 56 -12.67 -13.99 -11.59
N PRO A 57 -13.50 -12.94 -11.67
CA PRO A 57 -13.09 -11.65 -12.28
C PRO A 57 -11.80 -11.10 -11.69
N SER A 58 -11.59 -11.25 -10.37
CA SER A 58 -10.40 -10.80 -9.68
C SER A 58 -9.14 -11.57 -10.11
N LEU A 59 -9.23 -12.86 -10.39
CA LEU A 59 -8.10 -13.64 -10.91
C LEU A 59 -7.72 -13.19 -12.32
N VAL A 60 -8.73 -13.05 -13.19
CA VAL A 60 -8.53 -12.58 -14.58
C VAL A 60 -7.87 -11.20 -14.59
N GLN A 61 -8.33 -10.30 -13.72
CA GLN A 61 -7.77 -8.97 -13.61
C GLN A 61 -6.30 -9.00 -13.16
N ARG A 62 -5.96 -9.78 -12.12
CA ARG A 62 -4.57 -9.93 -11.66
C ARG A 62 -3.66 -10.50 -12.73
N ILE A 63 -4.11 -11.51 -13.47
CA ILE A 63 -3.34 -12.06 -14.59
C ILE A 63 -3.06 -10.97 -15.65
N ARG A 64 -4.10 -10.19 -16.03
CA ARG A 64 -3.94 -9.09 -17.01
C ARG A 64 -2.99 -8.01 -16.52
N GLN A 65 -3.05 -7.65 -15.24
CA GLN A 65 -2.16 -6.65 -14.64
C GLN A 65 -0.70 -7.12 -14.63
N VAL A 66 -0.44 -8.38 -14.27
CA VAL A 66 0.93 -8.93 -14.33
C VAL A 66 1.44 -8.98 -15.78
N MET A 67 0.61 -9.39 -16.74
CA MET A 67 0.99 -9.35 -18.16
C MET A 67 1.28 -7.93 -18.66
N ALA A 68 0.49 -6.93 -18.22
CA ALA A 68 0.72 -5.53 -18.54
C ALA A 68 2.04 -5.02 -17.98
N ILE A 69 2.38 -5.38 -16.74
CA ILE A 69 3.65 -5.04 -16.08
C ILE A 69 4.83 -5.66 -16.87
N GLU A 70 4.71 -6.89 -17.32
CA GLU A 70 5.73 -7.55 -18.15
C GLU A 70 5.87 -6.91 -19.54
N ALA A 71 4.77 -6.46 -20.13
CA ALA A 71 4.80 -5.73 -21.39
C ALA A 71 5.55 -4.40 -21.32
N LEU A 72 5.74 -3.84 -20.11
CA LEU A 72 6.59 -2.68 -19.86
C LEU A 72 8.10 -3.00 -19.79
N GLY A 73 8.47 -4.28 -19.97
CA GLY A 73 9.85 -4.75 -19.97
C GLY A 73 10.35 -5.26 -18.60
N ALA A 74 9.45 -5.41 -17.63
CA ALA A 74 9.78 -6.02 -16.35
C ALA A 74 9.78 -7.56 -16.45
N GLU A 75 10.59 -8.22 -15.60
CA GLU A 75 10.52 -9.65 -15.39
C GLU A 75 9.81 -9.94 -14.07
N VAL A 76 8.73 -10.73 -14.08
CA VAL A 76 7.88 -10.93 -12.89
C VAL A 76 7.93 -12.39 -12.43
N LEU A 77 8.27 -12.58 -11.14
CA LEU A 77 8.14 -13.83 -10.39
C LEU A 77 7.03 -13.69 -9.36
N VAL A 78 5.96 -14.47 -9.51
CA VAL A 78 4.88 -14.52 -8.52
C VAL A 78 5.10 -15.70 -7.57
N ILE A 79 5.02 -15.45 -6.27
CA ILE A 79 5.20 -16.47 -5.23
C ILE A 79 3.98 -16.49 -4.31
N ALA A 80 3.39 -17.67 -4.16
CA ALA A 80 2.35 -17.91 -3.16
C ALA A 80 3.00 -18.06 -1.78
N ALA A 81 2.81 -17.07 -0.90
CA ALA A 81 3.27 -17.13 0.48
C ALA A 81 2.45 -16.20 1.37
N ASP A 82 2.17 -16.66 2.57
CA ASP A 82 1.60 -15.84 3.64
C ASP A 82 2.76 -15.13 4.38
N VAL A 83 2.73 -13.80 4.37
CA VAL A 83 3.78 -12.97 4.98
C VAL A 83 3.91 -13.22 6.48
N THR A 84 2.84 -13.68 7.16
CA THR A 84 2.83 -13.97 8.59
C THR A 84 3.55 -15.29 8.94
N GLN A 85 3.90 -16.10 7.93
CA GLN A 85 4.51 -17.41 8.12
C GLN A 85 6.03 -17.35 7.86
N PRO A 86 6.89 -17.43 8.92
CA PRO A 86 8.33 -17.28 8.76
C PRO A 86 8.96 -18.27 7.78
N SER A 87 8.52 -19.54 7.78
CA SER A 87 9.01 -20.56 6.88
C SER A 87 8.71 -20.28 5.41
N GLN A 88 7.49 -19.76 5.13
CA GLN A 88 7.08 -19.38 3.76
C GLN A 88 7.87 -18.16 3.28
N MET A 89 8.06 -17.15 4.14
CA MET A 89 8.84 -15.97 3.79
C MET A 89 10.30 -16.31 3.53
N LYS A 90 10.90 -17.19 4.34
CA LYS A 90 12.26 -17.70 4.13
C LYS A 90 12.38 -18.42 2.79
N ALA A 91 11.44 -19.29 2.47
CA ALA A 91 11.39 -19.98 1.18
C ALA A 91 11.23 -19.00 0.00
N ALA A 92 10.36 -18.00 0.14
CA ALA A 92 10.12 -16.98 -0.89
C ALA A 92 11.37 -16.13 -1.16
N VAL A 93 12.06 -15.65 -0.13
CA VAL A 93 13.32 -14.90 -0.27
C VAL A 93 14.40 -15.77 -0.92
N LYS A 94 14.52 -17.04 -0.52
CA LYS A 94 15.45 -18.00 -1.12
C LYS A 94 15.15 -18.22 -2.62
N GLN A 95 13.88 -18.40 -2.97
CA GLN A 95 13.44 -18.55 -4.37
C GLN A 95 13.71 -17.28 -5.20
N ALA A 96 13.47 -16.10 -4.65
CA ALA A 96 13.76 -14.83 -5.29
C ALA A 96 15.26 -14.69 -5.60
N ARG A 97 16.12 -14.99 -4.63
CA ARG A 97 17.58 -14.95 -4.80
C ARG A 97 18.07 -16.01 -5.79
N ALA A 98 17.53 -17.21 -5.75
CA ALA A 98 17.87 -18.27 -6.71
C ALA A 98 17.50 -17.87 -8.16
N ARG A 99 16.41 -17.11 -8.34
CA ARG A 99 15.96 -16.67 -9.67
C ARG A 99 16.73 -15.47 -10.19
N PHE A 100 17.03 -14.48 -9.33
CA PHE A 100 17.53 -13.18 -9.75
C PHE A 100 18.92 -12.81 -9.16
N GLY A 101 19.48 -13.63 -8.32
CA GLY A 101 20.78 -13.45 -7.69
C GLY A 101 20.71 -12.63 -6.41
N ALA A 102 20.32 -11.38 -6.48
CA ALA A 102 20.27 -10.48 -5.33
C ALA A 102 18.90 -9.81 -5.18
N LEU A 103 18.59 -9.33 -3.97
CA LEU A 103 17.50 -8.37 -3.74
C LEU A 103 18.13 -7.00 -3.53
N HIS A 104 17.58 -5.97 -4.21
CA HIS A 104 18.04 -4.59 -4.08
C HIS A 104 17.11 -3.77 -3.20
N GLY A 105 15.81 -4.02 -3.24
CA GLY A 105 14.85 -3.34 -2.38
C GLY A 105 13.66 -4.22 -2.04
N VAL A 106 13.02 -3.86 -0.94
CA VAL A 106 11.80 -4.54 -0.47
C VAL A 106 10.73 -3.49 -0.19
N LEU A 107 9.52 -3.75 -0.69
CA LEU A 107 8.32 -2.96 -0.40
C LEU A 107 7.34 -3.85 0.37
N HIS A 108 7.10 -3.52 1.63
CA HIS A 108 6.16 -4.24 2.46
C HIS A 108 4.79 -3.57 2.42
N THR A 109 3.95 -3.98 1.45
CA THR A 109 2.60 -3.43 1.23
C THR A 109 1.49 -4.33 1.75
N ALA A 110 1.83 -5.48 2.35
CA ALA A 110 0.85 -6.41 2.88
C ALA A 110 0.07 -5.78 4.04
N GLY A 111 -1.25 -5.84 3.96
CA GLY A 111 -2.14 -5.30 4.99
C GLY A 111 -3.55 -5.84 4.83
N VAL A 112 -4.33 -5.72 5.88
CA VAL A 112 -5.76 -6.03 5.94
C VAL A 112 -6.45 -4.89 6.66
N LEU A 113 -7.63 -4.51 6.18
CA LEU A 113 -8.51 -3.55 6.81
C LEU A 113 -9.78 -4.27 7.29
N ALA A 114 -10.19 -4.02 8.52
CA ALA A 114 -11.45 -4.49 9.07
C ALA A 114 -11.96 -3.47 10.08
N ASP A 115 -12.50 -2.36 9.55
CA ASP A 115 -12.97 -1.25 10.35
C ASP A 115 -14.16 -1.67 11.24
N GLY A 116 -14.28 -1.05 12.40
CA GLY A 116 -15.35 -1.30 13.34
C GLY A 116 -15.12 -0.61 14.68
N VAL A 117 -16.21 -0.22 15.32
CA VAL A 117 -16.14 0.44 16.64
C VAL A 117 -15.50 -0.49 17.67
N ILE A 118 -14.62 0.06 18.50
CA ILE A 118 -13.79 -0.71 19.44
C ILE A 118 -14.61 -1.59 20.39
N GLN A 119 -15.79 -1.12 20.80
CA GLN A 119 -16.66 -1.84 21.73
C GLN A 119 -17.23 -3.15 21.16
N LEU A 120 -17.31 -3.25 19.84
CA LEU A 120 -17.86 -4.41 19.13
C LEU A 120 -16.78 -5.23 18.39
N LYS A 121 -15.51 -4.77 18.48
CA LYS A 121 -14.43 -5.40 17.74
C LYS A 121 -13.99 -6.70 18.39
N ASP A 122 -14.06 -7.79 17.65
CA ASP A 122 -13.57 -9.09 18.10
C ASP A 122 -12.04 -9.14 18.11
N ALA A 123 -11.47 -9.78 19.13
CA ALA A 123 -10.03 -9.92 19.28
C ALA A 123 -9.37 -10.68 18.10
N SER A 124 -10.07 -11.64 17.51
CA SER A 124 -9.59 -12.41 16.37
C SER A 124 -9.53 -11.53 15.10
N VAL A 125 -10.51 -10.65 14.93
CA VAL A 125 -10.52 -9.67 13.83
C VAL A 125 -9.35 -8.68 14.00
N ALA A 126 -9.18 -8.13 15.20
CA ALA A 126 -8.06 -7.24 15.49
C ALA A 126 -6.69 -7.92 15.25
N ALA A 127 -6.54 -9.18 15.70
CA ALA A 127 -5.35 -9.97 15.44
C ALA A 127 -5.09 -10.17 13.95
N SER A 128 -6.13 -10.37 13.14
CA SER A 128 -6.00 -10.53 11.68
C SER A 128 -5.53 -9.25 10.97
N VAL A 129 -5.91 -8.07 11.48
CA VAL A 129 -5.44 -6.76 10.99
C VAL A 129 -3.99 -6.50 11.37
N LEU A 130 -3.61 -6.83 12.61
CA LEU A 130 -2.24 -6.68 13.11
C LEU A 130 -1.26 -7.63 12.41
N ALA A 131 -1.67 -8.87 12.14
CA ALA A 131 -0.78 -9.95 11.72
C ALA A 131 0.09 -9.61 10.49
N PRO A 132 -0.42 -9.11 9.35
CA PRO A 132 0.41 -8.83 8.18
C PRO A 132 1.50 -7.79 8.45
N LYS A 133 1.21 -6.79 9.27
CA LYS A 133 2.14 -5.69 9.56
C LYS A 133 3.08 -6.00 10.73
N VAL A 134 2.62 -6.67 11.76
CA VAL A 134 3.45 -7.03 12.93
C VAL A 134 4.22 -8.32 12.67
N GLN A 135 3.52 -9.47 12.63
CA GLN A 135 4.19 -10.76 12.42
C GLN A 135 4.83 -10.84 11.03
N GLY A 136 4.17 -10.23 10.02
CA GLY A 136 4.69 -10.19 8.65
C GLY A 136 6.01 -9.43 8.55
N THR A 137 6.16 -8.29 9.20
CA THR A 137 7.42 -7.54 9.24
C THR A 137 8.52 -8.36 9.92
N LEU A 138 8.22 -8.96 11.07
CA LEU A 138 9.19 -9.79 11.80
C LEU A 138 9.63 -11.02 10.98
N ALA A 139 8.69 -11.68 10.32
CA ALA A 139 8.98 -12.82 9.45
C ALA A 139 9.81 -12.43 8.23
N LEU A 140 9.51 -11.26 7.64
CA LEU A 140 10.25 -10.69 6.53
C LEU A 140 11.69 -10.34 6.94
N GLU A 141 11.88 -9.65 8.05
CA GLU A 141 13.20 -9.31 8.58
C GLU A 141 14.03 -10.59 8.83
N ALA A 142 13.45 -11.58 9.49
CA ALA A 142 14.11 -12.87 9.73
C ALA A 142 14.50 -13.58 8.42
N ALA A 143 13.62 -13.54 7.40
CA ALA A 143 13.90 -14.14 6.10
C ALA A 143 15.02 -13.43 5.34
N LEU A 144 15.08 -12.10 5.44
CA LEU A 144 16.13 -11.29 4.81
C LEU A 144 17.49 -11.50 5.48
N ALA A 145 17.53 -11.68 6.80
CA ALA A 145 18.73 -11.90 7.59
C ALA A 145 19.28 -13.35 7.54
N ASP A 146 18.52 -14.30 6.99
CA ASP A 146 18.88 -15.72 6.95
C ASP A 146 20.17 -16.01 6.18
N ASP A 147 20.47 -15.25 5.15
CA ASP A 147 21.69 -15.34 4.37
C ASP A 147 22.65 -14.20 4.73
N LYS A 148 23.61 -14.49 5.61
CA LYS A 148 24.62 -13.54 6.09
C LYS A 148 25.57 -13.04 5.00
N HIS A 149 25.65 -13.74 3.87
CA HIS A 149 26.50 -13.38 2.73
C HIS A 149 25.75 -12.62 1.63
N ALA A 150 24.43 -12.46 1.78
CA ALA A 150 23.65 -11.69 0.82
C ALA A 150 24.07 -10.20 0.84
N PRO A 151 24.12 -9.56 -0.33
CA PRO A 151 24.32 -8.11 -0.40
C PRO A 151 23.26 -7.38 0.42
N ALA A 152 23.66 -6.27 1.05
CA ALA A 152 22.75 -5.41 1.77
C ALA A 152 21.68 -4.84 0.80
N LEU A 153 20.48 -4.68 1.32
CA LEU A 153 19.42 -4.01 0.59
C LEU A 153 19.75 -2.51 0.42
N ASP A 154 19.40 -1.94 -0.73
CA ASP A 154 19.45 -0.50 -0.92
C ASP A 154 18.41 0.20 -0.04
N PHE A 155 17.23 -0.45 0.14
CA PHE A 155 16.17 0.05 1.03
C PHE A 155 15.18 -1.04 1.43
N LEU A 156 14.54 -0.82 2.58
CA LEU A 156 13.30 -1.47 3.01
C LEU A 156 12.23 -0.38 3.17
N MET A 157 11.15 -0.44 2.39
CA MET A 157 10.04 0.48 2.48
C MET A 157 8.83 -0.20 3.12
N LEU A 158 8.36 0.35 4.22
CA LEU A 158 7.20 -0.09 4.98
C LEU A 158 6.01 0.81 4.64
N PHE A 159 4.93 0.23 4.16
CA PHE A 159 3.71 0.97 3.81
C PHE A 159 2.85 1.14 5.05
N SER A 160 3.07 2.24 5.75
CA SER A 160 2.30 2.69 6.90
C SER A 160 1.07 3.51 6.45
N SER A 161 0.48 4.27 7.34
CA SER A 161 -0.70 5.10 7.07
C SER A 161 -0.74 6.29 8.01
N ILE A 162 -1.30 7.40 7.55
CA ILE A 162 -1.62 8.55 8.40
C ILE A 162 -2.45 8.17 9.64
N SER A 163 -3.19 7.05 9.60
CA SER A 163 -3.91 6.53 10.77
C SER A 163 -3.00 6.20 11.95
N ALA A 164 -1.69 5.98 11.71
CA ALA A 164 -0.73 5.67 12.76
C ALA A 164 -0.59 6.80 13.80
N PHE A 165 -0.69 8.06 13.37
CA PHE A 165 -0.58 9.21 14.24
C PHE A 165 -1.88 10.01 14.38
N ALA A 166 -2.72 10.07 13.34
CA ALA A 166 -3.96 10.83 13.38
C ALA A 166 -5.08 10.08 14.13
N GLY A 167 -5.07 8.75 14.08
CA GLY A 167 -6.11 7.90 14.63
C GLY A 167 -7.44 8.10 13.89
N LEU A 168 -7.88 7.12 13.11
CA LEU A 168 -9.16 7.19 12.42
C LEU A 168 -10.22 6.38 13.19
N ALA A 169 -11.43 6.88 13.24
CA ALA A 169 -12.55 6.20 13.89
C ALA A 169 -12.73 4.78 13.31
N GLY A 170 -12.91 3.81 14.18
CA GLY A 170 -13.05 2.40 13.78
C GLY A 170 -11.76 1.67 13.39
N GLN A 171 -10.61 2.32 13.36
CA GLN A 171 -9.33 1.78 12.87
C GLN A 171 -8.27 1.57 13.96
N ILE A 172 -8.66 1.30 15.18
CA ILE A 172 -7.70 1.19 16.30
C ILE A 172 -6.60 0.15 16.07
N ASP A 173 -6.94 -1.03 15.58
CA ASP A 173 -6.03 -2.12 15.25
C ASP A 173 -5.19 -1.79 13.99
N TYR A 174 -5.80 -1.16 13.00
CA TYR A 174 -5.10 -0.70 11.80
C TYR A 174 -4.11 0.42 12.13
N ALA A 175 -4.50 1.38 12.97
CA ALA A 175 -3.61 2.44 13.48
C ALA A 175 -2.44 1.83 14.26
N ALA A 176 -2.70 0.90 15.18
CA ALA A 176 -1.65 0.21 15.94
C ALA A 176 -0.70 -0.60 15.04
N ALA A 177 -1.24 -1.29 14.02
CA ALA A 177 -0.44 -2.03 13.04
C ALA A 177 0.50 -1.12 12.25
N ASN A 178 0.04 0.06 11.84
CA ASN A 178 0.85 1.04 11.13
C ASN A 178 1.88 1.71 12.04
N ALA A 179 1.50 2.11 13.27
CA ALA A 179 2.43 2.64 14.26
C ALA A 179 3.58 1.66 14.58
N PHE A 180 3.33 0.34 14.52
CA PHE A 180 4.39 -0.66 14.62
C PHE A 180 5.39 -0.57 13.46
N LEU A 181 4.95 -0.31 12.22
CA LEU A 181 5.84 -0.12 11.08
C LEU A 181 6.73 1.10 11.26
N ASP A 182 6.16 2.22 11.74
CA ASP A 182 6.90 3.46 12.00
C ASP A 182 7.95 3.26 13.08
N ALA A 183 7.56 2.62 14.19
CA ALA A 183 8.49 2.27 15.26
C ALA A 183 9.59 1.30 14.79
N THR A 184 9.26 0.38 13.89
CA THR A 184 10.24 -0.55 13.29
C THR A 184 11.26 0.22 12.45
N ALA A 185 10.82 1.16 11.60
CA ALA A 185 11.74 1.96 10.78
C ALA A 185 12.68 2.80 11.67
N GLN A 186 12.16 3.42 12.72
CA GLN A 186 12.96 4.18 13.70
C GLN A 186 13.96 3.29 14.44
N ALA A 187 13.52 2.13 14.90
CA ALA A 187 14.38 1.19 15.63
C ALA A 187 15.52 0.66 14.74
N ARG A 188 15.23 0.34 13.46
CA ARG A 188 16.24 -0.10 12.50
C ARG A 188 17.26 1.00 12.19
N HIS A 189 16.76 2.23 12.03
CA HIS A 189 17.65 3.40 11.86
C HIS A 189 18.58 3.57 13.06
N ALA A 190 18.05 3.51 14.28
CA ALA A 190 18.83 3.64 15.51
C ALA A 190 19.90 2.53 15.67
N ARG A 191 19.63 1.33 15.13
CA ARG A 191 20.58 0.21 15.12
C ARG A 191 21.57 0.22 13.93
N GLY A 192 21.43 1.17 12.99
CA GLY A 192 22.25 1.23 11.77
C GLY A 192 21.98 0.07 10.79
N GLU A 193 20.77 -0.49 10.77
CA GLU A 193 20.38 -1.65 9.97
C GLU A 193 19.92 -1.27 8.54
N GLY A 194 20.75 -0.56 7.81
CA GLY A 194 20.49 -0.15 6.43
C GLY A 194 19.44 0.94 6.32
N HIS A 195 19.03 1.27 5.10
CA HIS A 195 18.06 2.31 4.82
C HIS A 195 16.63 1.75 4.92
N THR A 196 15.91 2.11 5.98
CA THR A 196 14.52 1.72 6.19
C THR A 196 13.64 2.96 6.29
N VAL A 197 12.54 2.99 5.54
CA VAL A 197 11.58 4.09 5.51
C VAL A 197 10.18 3.55 5.75
N ALA A 198 9.46 4.09 6.71
CA ALA A 198 8.01 3.97 6.80
C ALA A 198 7.37 5.17 6.09
N VAL A 199 6.36 4.91 5.28
CA VAL A 199 5.64 5.97 4.55
C VAL A 199 4.18 5.96 5.00
N ASP A 200 3.76 7.08 5.61
CA ASP A 200 2.39 7.28 6.09
C ASP A 200 1.50 7.74 4.94
N TRP A 201 0.96 6.77 4.22
CA TRP A 201 0.09 7.04 3.09
C TRP A 201 -1.27 7.57 3.56
N SER A 202 -1.78 8.55 2.84
CA SER A 202 -3.21 8.87 2.83
C SER A 202 -3.98 7.84 1.99
N GLN A 203 -5.29 7.99 1.88
CA GLN A 203 -6.10 7.11 1.02
C GLN A 203 -5.69 7.23 -0.45
N TRP A 204 -5.50 6.09 -1.09
CA TRP A 204 -5.28 6.02 -2.53
C TRP A 204 -6.64 6.10 -3.25
N GLN A 205 -6.77 6.97 -4.25
CA GLN A 205 -8.04 7.24 -4.92
C GLN A 205 -8.50 6.10 -5.84
N GLU A 206 -7.58 5.48 -6.57
CA GLU A 206 -7.91 4.50 -7.61
C GLU A 206 -7.65 3.06 -7.22
N VAL A 207 -6.81 2.81 -6.24
CA VAL A 207 -6.36 1.48 -5.86
C VAL A 207 -6.27 1.30 -4.35
N GLY A 208 -6.31 0.03 -3.92
CA GLY A 208 -6.16 -0.33 -2.50
C GLY A 208 -7.49 -0.44 -1.76
N MET A 209 -7.40 -0.76 -0.47
CA MET A 209 -8.55 -1.14 0.36
C MET A 209 -9.63 -0.06 0.47
N ALA A 210 -9.23 1.21 0.55
CA ALA A 210 -10.18 2.33 0.61
C ALA A 210 -10.94 2.52 -0.70
N ALA A 211 -10.27 2.42 -1.84
CA ALA A 211 -10.89 2.50 -3.16
C ALA A 211 -11.82 1.29 -3.41
N GLU A 212 -11.42 0.09 -2.97
CA GLU A 212 -12.25 -1.12 -3.06
C GLU A 212 -13.52 -0.98 -2.21
N LEU A 213 -13.41 -0.45 -0.99
CA LEU A 213 -14.56 -0.19 -0.12
C LEU A 213 -15.49 0.87 -0.72
N ALA A 214 -14.95 1.99 -1.22
CA ALA A 214 -15.73 3.03 -1.89
C ALA A 214 -16.50 2.47 -3.09
N ASN A 215 -15.86 1.64 -3.92
CA ASN A 215 -16.50 0.97 -5.04
C ASN A 215 -17.62 0.00 -4.60
N GLN A 216 -17.41 -0.76 -3.52
CA GLN A 216 -18.43 -1.67 -2.97
C GLN A 216 -19.65 -0.92 -2.42
N LEU A 217 -19.44 0.26 -1.85
CA LEU A 217 -20.50 1.13 -1.32
C LEU A 217 -21.16 1.99 -2.42
N GLY A 218 -20.68 1.91 -3.68
CA GLY A 218 -21.18 2.75 -4.77
C GLY A 218 -20.82 4.23 -4.63
N LEU A 219 -19.82 4.54 -3.79
CA LEU A 219 -19.28 5.88 -3.61
C LEU A 219 -18.28 6.12 -4.76
N ALA A 220 -18.76 6.73 -5.84
CA ALA A 220 -17.87 7.16 -6.92
C ALA A 220 -16.88 8.22 -6.38
N PRO A 221 -15.62 8.25 -6.86
CA PRO A 221 -14.66 9.31 -6.51
C PRO A 221 -15.20 10.72 -6.75
N ASP A 222 -16.13 10.87 -7.68
CA ASP A 222 -16.83 12.11 -8.00
C ASP A 222 -18.07 12.37 -7.11
N ALA A 223 -18.48 11.45 -6.26
CA ALA A 223 -19.63 11.64 -5.37
C ALA A 223 -19.37 12.72 -4.30
N LEU A 224 -18.11 13.07 -4.05
CA LEU A 224 -17.70 14.22 -3.22
C LEU A 224 -17.63 15.52 -4.05
N SER A 225 -17.88 15.49 -5.35
CA SER A 225 -17.96 16.66 -6.22
C SER A 225 -19.38 17.23 -6.32
N GLY A 226 -20.30 16.82 -5.45
CA GLY A 226 -21.69 17.27 -5.43
C GLY A 226 -21.80 18.79 -5.39
N GLU A 227 -22.53 19.34 -6.37
CA GLU A 227 -22.89 20.76 -6.41
C GLU A 227 -23.88 21.15 -5.28
N ASP A 228 -24.32 20.19 -4.47
CA ASP A 228 -25.42 20.32 -3.50
C ASP A 228 -24.95 20.58 -2.05
N GLY A 229 -23.68 20.89 -1.81
CA GLY A 229 -23.18 21.22 -0.47
C GLY A 229 -23.48 22.66 -0.07
N VAL A 230 -23.74 22.90 1.22
CA VAL A 230 -23.87 24.24 1.78
C VAL A 230 -22.49 24.88 1.91
N GLU A 231 -22.28 26.06 1.32
CA GLU A 231 -21.02 26.79 1.49
C GLU A 231 -20.80 27.15 2.96
N ILE A 232 -19.60 26.81 3.46
CA ILE A 232 -19.13 27.18 4.78
C ILE A 232 -17.93 28.13 4.62
N GLY A 233 -17.93 29.23 5.35
CA GLY A 233 -16.90 30.28 5.24
C GLY A 233 -15.54 29.91 5.81
N HIS A 234 -15.11 28.64 5.67
CA HIS A 234 -13.83 28.15 6.17
C HIS A 234 -12.77 28.19 5.06
N PRO A 235 -11.53 28.64 5.35
CA PRO A 235 -10.51 28.83 4.31
C PRO A 235 -10.05 27.53 3.62
N LEU A 236 -10.17 26.39 4.29
CA LEU A 236 -9.74 25.08 3.78
C LEU A 236 -10.90 24.10 3.56
N ALA A 237 -12.09 24.35 4.11
CA ALA A 237 -13.28 23.53 3.94
C ALA A 237 -14.39 24.38 3.31
N GLN A 238 -14.80 24.06 2.08
CA GLN A 238 -15.67 24.94 1.31
C GLN A 238 -17.15 24.58 1.40
N GLN A 239 -17.46 23.30 1.47
CA GLN A 239 -18.82 22.82 1.43
C GLN A 239 -19.09 21.81 2.55
N LEU A 240 -20.25 21.92 3.17
CA LEU A 240 -20.81 20.95 4.07
C LEU A 240 -21.74 20.03 3.28
N LEU A 241 -21.37 18.76 3.15
CA LEU A 241 -22.12 17.77 2.37
C LEU A 241 -23.10 16.98 3.23
N ILE A 242 -22.73 16.64 4.45
CA ILE A 242 -23.55 15.92 5.41
C ILE A 242 -23.45 16.65 6.75
N ASP A 243 -24.58 16.93 7.38
CA ASP A 243 -24.67 17.47 8.73
C ASP A 243 -25.80 16.74 9.48
N THR A 244 -25.44 15.69 10.18
CA THR A 244 -26.36 14.92 11.01
C THR A 244 -25.89 14.97 12.47
N HIS A 245 -26.68 14.38 13.38
CA HIS A 245 -26.29 14.32 14.79
C HIS A 245 -25.00 13.50 15.00
N ASP A 246 -24.79 12.48 14.17
CA ASP A 246 -23.71 11.50 14.32
C ASP A 246 -22.56 11.67 13.34
N GLU A 247 -22.76 12.45 12.25
CA GLU A 247 -21.78 12.60 11.19
C GLU A 247 -21.82 13.98 10.55
N ARG A 248 -20.64 14.58 10.37
CA ARG A 248 -20.44 15.80 9.62
C ARG A 248 -19.37 15.60 8.55
N VAL A 249 -19.74 15.76 7.28
CA VAL A 249 -18.83 15.62 6.15
C VAL A 249 -18.67 16.96 5.46
N VAL A 250 -17.45 17.44 5.39
CA VAL A 250 -17.07 18.66 4.68
C VAL A 250 -16.22 18.32 3.45
N ALA A 251 -16.42 19.05 2.37
CA ALA A 251 -15.61 18.92 1.16
C ALA A 251 -14.81 20.19 0.88
N ALA A 252 -13.62 20.00 0.36
CA ALA A 252 -12.76 21.08 -0.09
C ALA A 252 -12.13 20.73 -1.44
N ARG A 253 -12.17 21.70 -2.38
CA ARG A 253 -11.42 21.61 -3.63
C ARG A 253 -10.21 22.54 -3.55
N LEU A 254 -9.07 21.98 -3.23
CA LEU A 254 -7.83 22.75 -3.10
C LEU A 254 -7.18 22.96 -4.47
N SER A 255 -6.84 24.20 -4.79
CA SER A 255 -6.11 24.54 -6.01
C SER A 255 -5.01 25.56 -5.73
N ARG A 256 -3.90 25.48 -6.46
CA ARG A 256 -2.80 26.45 -6.36
C ARG A 256 -3.20 27.88 -6.64
N ALA A 257 -4.22 28.09 -7.48
CA ALA A 257 -4.68 29.42 -7.83
C ALA A 257 -5.40 30.12 -6.65
N ARG A 258 -6.10 29.37 -5.81
CA ARG A 258 -6.97 29.90 -4.76
C ARG A 258 -6.39 29.76 -3.35
N HIS A 259 -5.56 28.75 -3.08
CA HIS A 259 -5.11 28.41 -1.73
C HIS A 259 -3.62 28.74 -1.55
N TRP A 260 -3.35 29.73 -0.68
CA TRP A 260 -2.00 30.17 -0.34
C TRP A 260 -1.12 29.00 0.14
N LEU A 261 -1.69 28.05 0.89
CA LEU A 261 -1.03 26.87 1.43
C LEU A 261 -0.33 26.06 0.32
N LEU A 262 -0.98 25.89 -0.83
CA LEU A 262 -0.41 25.19 -1.98
C LEU A 262 0.55 26.06 -2.80
N LYS A 263 0.48 27.39 -2.68
CA LYS A 263 1.46 28.31 -3.31
C LYS A 263 2.79 28.31 -2.61
N GLU A 264 2.77 28.25 -1.27
CA GLU A 264 3.98 28.31 -0.45
C GLU A 264 4.70 26.96 -0.34
N HIS A 265 4.01 25.84 -0.61
CA HIS A 265 4.55 24.50 -0.47
C HIS A 265 4.61 23.80 -1.82
N GLN A 266 5.64 24.14 -2.61
CA GLN A 266 5.87 23.55 -3.94
C GLN A 266 7.27 22.93 -4.02
N PHE A 267 7.36 21.80 -4.70
CA PHE A 267 8.63 21.24 -5.12
C PHE A 267 9.20 22.01 -6.33
N THR A 268 10.49 21.88 -6.57
CA THR A 268 11.20 22.47 -7.72
C THR A 268 10.60 22.11 -9.09
N GLY A 269 9.78 21.04 -9.16
CA GLY A 269 9.01 20.64 -10.36
C GLY A 269 7.65 21.31 -10.52
N GLY A 270 7.24 22.18 -9.59
CA GLY A 270 5.95 22.87 -9.64
C GLY A 270 4.76 22.05 -9.09
N GLU A 271 4.99 20.87 -8.57
CA GLU A 271 3.97 20.11 -7.83
C GLU A 271 3.75 20.72 -6.45
N ALA A 272 2.50 20.85 -6.03
CA ALA A 272 2.14 21.39 -4.74
C ALA A 272 1.76 20.27 -3.76
N LEU A 273 2.20 20.44 -2.51
CA LEU A 273 1.91 19.50 -1.42
C LEU A 273 1.15 20.21 -0.29
N ILE A 274 0.18 19.53 0.30
CA ILE A 274 -0.39 20.00 1.56
C ILE A 274 0.58 19.61 2.67
N PRO A 275 1.14 20.58 3.43
CA PRO A 275 2.02 20.25 4.55
C PRO A 275 1.24 19.52 5.63
N GLY A 276 1.93 18.69 6.43
CA GLY A 276 1.32 17.90 7.48
C GLY A 276 0.46 18.72 8.47
N THR A 277 0.88 19.96 8.76
CA THR A 277 0.10 20.90 9.58
C THR A 277 -1.21 21.34 8.91
N GLY A 278 -1.29 21.35 7.57
CA GLY A 278 -2.51 21.68 6.86
C GLY A 278 -3.63 20.67 7.06
N TYR A 279 -3.31 19.42 7.36
CA TYR A 279 -4.29 18.39 7.69
C TYR A 279 -4.87 18.52 9.11
N LEU A 280 -4.25 19.30 9.97
CA LEU A 280 -4.76 19.59 11.32
C LEU A 280 -5.76 20.75 11.33
N GLU A 281 -5.84 21.52 10.24
CA GLU A 281 -6.72 22.67 10.06
C GLU A 281 -8.04 22.30 9.34
N ILE A 282 -8.14 21.07 8.79
CA ILE A 282 -9.31 20.57 8.07
C ILE A 282 -10.12 19.66 8.99
#